data_14335c1aef0f04cd807653e76bb1579d
#
_entry.id   14335c1aef0f04cd807653e76bb1579d
#
_cell.length_a   1.000
_cell.length_b   1.000
_cell.length_c   1.000
_cell.angle_alpha   90.00
_cell.angle_beta   90.00
_cell.angle_gamma   90.00
#
_symmetry.space_group_name_H-M   'P 1'
#
loop_
_entity.id
_entity.type
_entity.pdbx_description
1 polymer ?
#
loop_
_entity_poly.entity_id
_entity_poly.type
_entity_poly.pdbx_seq_one_letter_code
_entity_poly.pdbx_strand_id
1 'polypeptide(L)'
;MQVNFQITEKMLGLMHNIAELLTKYSIEKRPLLLRKENRIRSIQSSLAIGNNSLTLEQVTDIIEGRRVLGPPKDIHEVQNAYEAYERVFSMDPYSVEDFLEAHHLLTHGLVKHPGQFRLSDVGVYDASGRVVHVGARPQFVPGLVEDLFAWAKNSDLLDLVKSCLVHFELEIIHPFEDGNGRMGRLWQSLILSRWNPLFEWLPIESVIHAHQQGYYDALAISNKANDATVFVEFMLEVILETLEEVKVQERIEEVSANYVILPSLKPKEREVFEQVKAYLEQYGNIGNQQAQELTGLSAATVRRYLSLFVKVGLLTSNGSTKGKLYSLGST
;
A
#
# COMPACT_ATOMS: atom_id res chain seq x y z
N MET A 1 -25.51 0.51 -15.76
CA MET A 1 -25.40 1.52 -14.68
C MET A 1 -24.75 2.78 -15.24
N GLN A 2 -25.15 3.98 -14.79
CA GLN A 2 -24.49 5.23 -15.13
C GLN A 2 -23.91 5.81 -13.82
N VAL A 3 -22.59 6.01 -13.80
CA VAL A 3 -21.90 6.65 -12.67
C VAL A 3 -21.68 8.11 -13.04
N ASN A 4 -22.21 9.02 -12.23
CA ASN A 4 -22.12 10.45 -12.48
C ASN A 4 -20.84 11.02 -11.90
N PHE A 5 -20.00 11.58 -12.74
CA PHE A 5 -18.80 12.36 -12.34
C PHE A 5 -18.33 13.20 -13.53
N GLN A 6 -17.45 14.16 -13.26
CA GLN A 6 -16.83 15.02 -14.26
C GLN A 6 -15.31 14.96 -14.11
N ILE A 7 -14.58 14.88 -15.23
CA ILE A 7 -13.13 15.02 -15.22
C ILE A 7 -12.79 16.51 -15.08
N THR A 8 -12.08 16.86 -14.01
CA THR A 8 -11.67 18.24 -13.71
C THR A 8 -10.19 18.46 -14.05
N GLU A 9 -9.79 19.73 -14.21
CA GLU A 9 -8.37 20.08 -14.36
C GLU A 9 -7.54 19.60 -13.16
N LYS A 10 -8.11 19.63 -11.95
CA LYS A 10 -7.48 19.12 -10.73
C LYS A 10 -7.20 17.63 -10.85
N MET A 11 -8.18 16.83 -11.28
CA MET A 11 -7.98 15.38 -11.51
C MET A 11 -6.86 15.12 -12.53
N LEU A 12 -6.83 15.85 -13.64
CA LEU A 12 -5.79 15.69 -14.66
C LEU A 12 -4.38 15.96 -14.09
N GLY A 13 -4.24 17.02 -13.29
CA GLY A 13 -2.98 17.33 -12.60
C GLY A 13 -2.56 16.24 -11.62
N LEU A 14 -3.49 15.75 -10.79
CA LEU A 14 -3.24 14.67 -9.83
C LEU A 14 -2.84 13.36 -10.54
N MET A 15 -3.55 12.98 -11.59
CA MET A 15 -3.26 11.77 -12.37
C MET A 15 -1.87 11.85 -13.02
N HIS A 16 -1.48 13.03 -13.55
CA HIS A 16 -0.15 13.27 -14.09
C HIS A 16 0.93 13.06 -13.03
N ASN A 17 0.79 13.68 -11.86
CA ASN A 17 1.76 13.57 -10.75
C ASN A 17 1.87 12.13 -10.23
N ILE A 18 0.75 11.42 -10.09
CA ILE A 18 0.72 10.00 -9.71
C ILE A 18 1.49 9.16 -10.72
N ALA A 19 1.23 9.33 -12.03
CA ALA A 19 1.91 8.60 -13.08
C ALA A 19 3.42 8.87 -13.11
N GLU A 20 3.83 10.13 -12.93
CA GLU A 20 5.24 10.52 -12.83
C GLU A 20 5.93 9.86 -11.64
N LEU A 21 5.30 9.82 -10.46
CA LEU A 21 5.86 9.15 -9.30
C LEU A 21 5.97 7.64 -9.52
N LEU A 22 4.95 6.99 -10.06
CA LEU A 22 4.96 5.55 -10.32
C LEU A 22 6.08 5.12 -11.25
N THR A 23 6.45 5.94 -12.24
CA THR A 23 7.59 5.64 -13.13
C THR A 23 8.94 5.62 -12.40
N LYS A 24 9.04 6.31 -11.27
CA LYS A 24 10.25 6.39 -10.45
C LYS A 24 10.38 5.23 -9.44
N TYR A 25 9.29 4.45 -9.26
CA TYR A 25 9.30 3.30 -8.37
C TYR A 25 9.67 2.01 -9.11
N SER A 26 10.66 1.29 -8.61
CA SER A 26 10.98 -0.06 -9.06
C SER A 26 10.48 -1.07 -8.02
N ILE A 27 9.43 -1.81 -8.35
CA ILE A 27 8.80 -2.80 -7.46
C ILE A 27 9.76 -3.92 -7.07
N GLU A 28 10.63 -4.33 -8.00
CA GLU A 28 11.55 -5.46 -7.82
C GLU A 28 12.64 -5.22 -6.76
N LYS A 29 12.89 -3.97 -6.41
CA LYS A 29 13.95 -3.57 -5.46
C LYS A 29 13.46 -3.35 -4.02
N ARG A 30 12.15 -3.48 -3.74
CA ARG A 30 11.63 -3.23 -2.40
C ARG A 30 11.99 -4.35 -1.43
N PRO A 31 12.56 -4.04 -0.26
CA PRO A 31 12.77 -5.03 0.79
C PRO A 31 11.45 -5.67 1.21
N LEU A 32 11.46 -7.00 1.39
CA LEU A 32 10.29 -7.74 1.90
C LEU A 32 9.75 -7.18 3.22
N LEU A 33 10.65 -6.63 4.04
CA LEU A 33 10.30 -6.01 5.32
C LEU A 33 9.37 -4.81 5.13
N LEU A 34 9.70 -3.89 4.19
CA LEU A 34 8.88 -2.72 3.91
C LEU A 34 7.48 -3.08 3.40
N ARG A 35 7.37 -4.15 2.59
CA ARG A 35 6.07 -4.68 2.15
C ARG A 35 5.23 -5.16 3.32
N LYS A 36 5.84 -5.92 4.24
CA LYS A 36 5.17 -6.40 5.45
C LYS A 36 4.70 -5.24 6.33
N GLU A 37 5.56 -4.26 6.58
CA GLU A 37 5.24 -3.07 7.39
C GLU A 37 4.09 -2.27 6.77
N ASN A 38 4.12 -2.01 5.47
CA ASN A 38 3.05 -1.31 4.78
C ASN A 38 1.74 -2.10 4.81
N ARG A 39 1.77 -3.43 4.67
CA ARG A 39 0.60 -4.29 4.82
C ARG A 39 -0.02 -4.16 6.21
N ILE A 40 0.80 -4.19 7.27
CA ILE A 40 0.37 -4.03 8.65
C ILE A 40 -0.26 -2.64 8.85
N ARG A 41 0.33 -1.59 8.29
CA ARG A 41 -0.20 -0.23 8.34
C ARG A 41 -1.56 -0.11 7.63
N SER A 42 -1.72 -0.70 6.44
CA SER A 42 -3.00 -0.77 5.73
C SER A 42 -4.08 -1.41 6.59
N ILE A 43 -3.80 -2.60 7.15
CA ILE A 43 -4.74 -3.34 7.98
C ILE A 43 -5.12 -2.51 9.21
N GLN A 44 -4.14 -2.03 9.98
CA GLN A 44 -4.41 -1.25 11.19
C GLN A 44 -5.25 -0.02 10.88
N SER A 45 -4.88 0.76 9.86
CA SER A 45 -5.59 2.00 9.52
C SER A 45 -7.00 1.73 9.00
N SER A 46 -7.20 0.72 8.16
CA SER A 46 -8.52 0.33 7.67
C SER A 46 -9.45 -0.08 8.81
N LEU A 47 -8.93 -0.80 9.79
CA LEU A 47 -9.69 -1.21 10.98
C LEU A 47 -9.95 -0.03 11.92
N ALA A 48 -8.97 0.87 12.12
CA ALA A 48 -9.12 2.07 12.96
C ALA A 48 -10.19 3.04 12.42
N ILE A 49 -10.32 3.20 11.10
CA ILE A 49 -11.45 3.93 10.48
C ILE A 49 -12.78 3.32 10.90
N GLY A 50 -12.86 2.00 11.08
CA GLY A 50 -14.01 1.25 11.59
C GLY A 50 -14.12 1.16 13.12
N ASN A 51 -13.38 2.01 13.86
CA ASN A 51 -13.35 2.09 15.33
C ASN A 51 -12.69 0.87 16.03
N ASN A 52 -11.85 0.08 15.37
CA ASN A 52 -10.98 -0.89 16.04
C ASN A 52 -9.97 -0.12 16.91
N SER A 53 -9.81 -0.54 18.16
CA SER A 53 -9.06 0.19 19.18
C SER A 53 -7.58 -0.19 19.28
N LEU A 54 -7.12 -1.18 18.48
CA LEU A 54 -5.76 -1.72 18.58
C LEU A 54 -4.72 -0.80 17.94
N THR A 55 -3.61 -0.64 18.64
CA THR A 55 -2.45 0.12 18.14
C THR A 55 -1.71 -0.63 17.04
N LEU A 56 -0.87 0.07 16.28
CA LEU A 56 -0.04 -0.54 15.25
C LEU A 56 0.87 -1.64 15.82
N GLU A 57 1.42 -1.45 17.03
CA GLU A 57 2.24 -2.45 17.73
C GLU A 57 1.42 -3.70 18.04
N GLN A 58 0.21 -3.55 18.60
CA GLN A 58 -0.69 -4.68 18.90
C GLN A 58 -1.09 -5.44 17.64
N VAL A 59 -1.40 -4.74 16.55
CA VAL A 59 -1.71 -5.37 15.24
C VAL A 59 -0.50 -6.13 14.71
N THR A 60 0.71 -5.55 14.82
CA THR A 60 1.96 -6.23 14.46
C THR A 60 2.14 -7.51 15.27
N ASP A 61 1.94 -7.45 16.58
CA ASP A 61 2.09 -8.59 17.48
C ASP A 61 1.12 -9.72 17.13
N ILE A 62 -0.14 -9.40 16.83
CA ILE A 62 -1.15 -10.40 16.42
C ILE A 62 -0.71 -11.09 15.12
N ILE A 63 -0.30 -10.33 14.11
CA ILE A 63 0.14 -10.86 12.81
C ILE A 63 1.39 -11.73 12.96
N GLU A 64 2.26 -11.42 13.93
CA GLU A 64 3.45 -12.21 14.24
C GLU A 64 3.20 -13.37 15.20
N GLY A 65 1.94 -13.63 15.56
CA GLY A 65 1.54 -14.75 16.43
C GLY A 65 1.82 -14.53 17.90
N ARG A 66 2.10 -13.30 18.33
CA ARG A 66 2.28 -12.95 19.74
C ARG A 66 0.93 -12.71 20.43
N ARG A 67 0.88 -12.94 21.73
CA ARG A 67 -0.34 -12.69 22.51
C ARG A 67 -0.50 -11.19 22.78
N VAL A 68 -1.70 -10.68 22.53
CA VAL A 68 -2.08 -9.28 22.75
C VAL A 68 -3.26 -9.23 23.72
N LEU A 69 -3.23 -8.25 24.64
CA LEU A 69 -4.37 -7.92 25.47
C LEU A 69 -5.20 -6.84 24.74
N GLY A 70 -6.47 -7.14 24.48
CA GLY A 70 -7.39 -6.23 23.82
C GLY A 70 -8.80 -6.85 23.72
N PRO A 71 -9.78 -6.10 23.18
CA PRO A 71 -11.12 -6.63 22.96
C PRO A 71 -11.07 -7.84 22.02
N PRO A 72 -11.70 -8.97 22.38
CA PRO A 72 -11.66 -10.18 21.53
C PRO A 72 -12.16 -9.95 20.10
N LYS A 73 -13.16 -9.08 19.93
CA LYS A 73 -13.68 -8.67 18.62
C LYS A 73 -12.59 -7.99 17.79
N ASP A 74 -11.90 -7.01 18.37
CA ASP A 74 -10.86 -6.25 17.68
C ASP A 74 -9.70 -7.14 17.26
N ILE A 75 -9.28 -8.08 18.11
CA ILE A 75 -8.23 -9.07 17.79
C ILE A 75 -8.68 -9.95 16.61
N HIS A 76 -9.93 -10.42 16.64
CA HIS A 76 -10.49 -11.26 15.57
C HIS A 76 -10.58 -10.47 14.24
N GLU A 77 -10.96 -9.20 14.27
CA GLU A 77 -10.95 -8.32 13.09
C GLU A 77 -9.56 -8.22 12.44
N VAL A 78 -8.49 -8.13 13.25
CA VAL A 78 -7.10 -8.10 12.72
C VAL A 78 -6.74 -9.42 12.04
N GLN A 79 -7.08 -10.56 12.65
CA GLN A 79 -6.80 -11.89 12.08
C GLN A 79 -7.51 -12.08 10.74
N ASN A 80 -8.80 -11.73 10.68
CA ASN A 80 -9.60 -11.79 9.47
C ASN A 80 -9.06 -10.85 8.39
N ALA A 81 -8.73 -9.60 8.75
CA ALA A 81 -8.18 -8.66 7.80
C ALA A 81 -6.84 -9.12 7.24
N TYR A 82 -5.97 -9.69 8.07
CA TYR A 82 -4.69 -10.24 7.59
C TYR A 82 -4.92 -11.35 6.55
N GLU A 83 -5.81 -12.32 6.84
CA GLU A 83 -6.14 -13.38 5.89
C GLU A 83 -6.74 -12.83 4.59
N ALA A 84 -7.65 -11.87 4.69
CA ALA A 84 -8.27 -11.24 3.53
C ALA A 84 -7.24 -10.53 2.64
N TYR A 85 -6.33 -9.74 3.22
CA TYR A 85 -5.29 -9.04 2.48
C TYR A 85 -4.26 -9.97 1.82
N GLU A 86 -4.02 -11.16 2.39
CA GLU A 86 -3.13 -12.16 1.77
C GLU A 86 -3.78 -12.84 0.55
N ARG A 87 -5.11 -12.90 0.48
CA ARG A 87 -5.84 -13.64 -0.56
C ARG A 87 -6.47 -12.78 -1.63
N VAL A 88 -6.91 -11.56 -1.28
CA VAL A 88 -7.72 -10.71 -2.16
C VAL A 88 -7.01 -10.35 -3.47
N PHE A 89 -5.69 -10.13 -3.45
CA PHE A 89 -4.96 -9.70 -4.65
C PHE A 89 -4.83 -10.78 -5.74
N SER A 90 -5.29 -12.01 -5.49
CA SER A 90 -5.45 -13.06 -6.51
C SER A 90 -6.86 -13.13 -7.12
N MET A 91 -7.84 -12.40 -6.55
CA MET A 91 -9.25 -12.43 -6.95
C MET A 91 -9.53 -11.57 -8.20
N ASP A 92 -10.62 -11.85 -8.92
CA ASP A 92 -11.12 -10.99 -10.01
C ASP A 92 -11.89 -9.80 -9.43
N PRO A 93 -11.43 -8.54 -9.62
CA PRO A 93 -12.10 -7.35 -9.07
C PRO A 93 -13.50 -7.12 -9.64
N TYR A 94 -13.92 -7.85 -10.67
CA TYR A 94 -15.23 -7.73 -11.31
C TYR A 94 -16.10 -8.98 -11.12
N SER A 95 -15.67 -9.91 -10.25
CA SER A 95 -16.43 -11.10 -9.85
C SER A 95 -17.24 -10.81 -8.58
N VAL A 96 -18.55 -10.98 -8.64
CA VAL A 96 -19.42 -10.88 -7.45
C VAL A 96 -19.12 -12.01 -6.46
N GLU A 97 -18.79 -13.21 -6.95
CA GLU A 97 -18.41 -14.35 -6.10
C GLU A 97 -17.15 -14.04 -5.29
N ASP A 98 -16.11 -13.52 -5.94
CA ASP A 98 -14.87 -13.10 -5.28
C ASP A 98 -15.10 -11.94 -4.28
N PHE A 99 -15.99 -11.02 -4.61
CA PHE A 99 -16.39 -9.92 -3.71
C PHE A 99 -17.07 -10.44 -2.44
N LEU A 100 -17.96 -11.41 -2.57
CA LEU A 100 -18.62 -12.04 -1.43
C LEU A 100 -17.62 -12.89 -0.61
N GLU A 101 -16.71 -13.60 -1.26
CA GLU A 101 -15.64 -14.35 -0.57
C GLU A 101 -14.71 -13.40 0.22
N ALA A 102 -14.31 -12.27 -0.36
CA ALA A 102 -13.51 -11.26 0.35
C ALA A 102 -14.24 -10.72 1.58
N HIS A 103 -15.54 -10.45 1.48
CA HIS A 103 -16.36 -10.06 2.63
C HIS A 103 -16.44 -11.18 3.67
N HIS A 104 -16.59 -12.43 3.24
CA HIS A 104 -16.56 -13.59 4.15
C HIS A 104 -15.26 -13.61 4.95
N LEU A 105 -14.11 -13.49 4.27
CA LEU A 105 -12.80 -13.47 4.92
C LEU A 105 -12.67 -12.34 5.96
N LEU A 106 -13.16 -11.14 5.64
CA LEU A 106 -13.10 -9.98 6.55
C LEU A 106 -14.02 -10.10 7.77
N THR A 107 -15.10 -10.86 7.68
CA THR A 107 -16.21 -10.75 8.66
C THR A 107 -16.65 -12.06 9.28
N HIS A 108 -16.05 -13.20 8.91
CA HIS A 108 -16.43 -14.49 9.50
C HIS A 108 -16.24 -14.48 11.03
N GLY A 109 -17.20 -15.05 11.76
CA GLY A 109 -17.21 -15.04 13.22
C GLY A 109 -17.51 -13.67 13.87
N LEU A 110 -17.70 -12.60 13.08
CA LEU A 110 -17.97 -11.24 13.56
C LEU A 110 -19.40 -10.78 13.22
N VAL A 111 -19.95 -11.23 12.10
CA VAL A 111 -21.29 -10.90 11.64
C VAL A 111 -22.14 -12.18 11.46
N LYS A 112 -23.44 -11.99 11.37
CA LYS A 112 -24.39 -13.12 11.26
C LYS A 112 -24.33 -13.80 9.88
N HIS A 113 -24.13 -13.04 8.81
CA HIS A 113 -24.16 -13.51 7.43
C HIS A 113 -22.91 -13.06 6.66
N PRO A 114 -21.70 -13.61 7.00
CA PRO A 114 -20.47 -13.26 6.31
C PRO A 114 -20.53 -13.76 4.85
N GLY A 115 -20.09 -12.92 3.91
CA GLY A 115 -20.09 -13.28 2.48
C GLY A 115 -21.48 -13.27 1.82
N GLN A 116 -22.45 -12.57 2.42
CA GLN A 116 -23.81 -12.48 1.88
C GLN A 116 -24.28 -11.03 1.84
N PHE A 117 -24.99 -10.67 0.79
CA PHE A 117 -25.68 -9.38 0.75
C PHE A 117 -26.74 -9.31 1.86
N ARG A 118 -26.92 -8.11 2.41
CA ARG A 118 -27.93 -7.88 3.44
C ARG A 118 -29.36 -8.08 2.94
N LEU A 119 -30.22 -8.50 3.83
CA LEU A 119 -31.64 -8.71 3.57
C LEU A 119 -32.52 -7.61 4.20
N SER A 120 -31.95 -6.70 4.99
CA SER A 120 -32.62 -5.61 5.66
C SER A 120 -32.13 -4.25 5.20
N ASP A 121 -32.91 -3.21 5.44
CA ASP A 121 -32.48 -1.84 5.26
C ASP A 121 -31.36 -1.50 6.25
N VAL A 122 -30.40 -0.68 5.81
CA VAL A 122 -29.31 -0.18 6.64
C VAL A 122 -29.19 1.32 6.52
N GLY A 123 -28.82 1.97 7.62
CA GLY A 123 -28.48 3.38 7.66
C GLY A 123 -27.06 3.56 8.20
N VAL A 124 -26.34 4.51 7.66
CA VAL A 124 -25.09 5.01 8.22
C VAL A 124 -25.40 6.18 9.12
N TYR A 125 -24.90 6.15 10.34
CA TYR A 125 -25.18 7.13 11.38
C TYR A 125 -23.92 7.91 11.74
N ASP A 126 -24.04 9.20 11.98
CA ASP A 126 -22.97 10.00 12.57
C ASP A 126 -22.83 9.75 14.08
N ALA A 127 -21.80 10.34 14.69
CA ALA A 127 -21.56 10.22 16.14
C ALA A 127 -22.71 10.77 17.00
N SER A 128 -23.60 11.59 16.44
CA SER A 128 -24.80 12.11 17.12
C SER A 128 -26.01 11.21 16.95
N GLY A 129 -25.90 10.10 16.21
CA GLY A 129 -27.00 9.17 15.92
C GLY A 129 -27.94 9.63 14.79
N ARG A 130 -27.55 10.65 14.01
CA ARG A 130 -28.33 11.07 12.83
C ARG A 130 -27.97 10.21 11.64
N VAL A 131 -28.99 9.85 10.85
CA VAL A 131 -28.78 9.14 9.58
C VAL A 131 -28.10 10.07 8.60
N VAL A 132 -26.91 9.72 8.16
CA VAL A 132 -26.12 10.46 7.15
C VAL A 132 -26.25 9.85 5.76
N HIS A 133 -26.55 8.55 5.69
CA HIS A 133 -26.80 7.84 4.44
C HIS A 133 -27.76 6.66 4.69
N VAL A 134 -28.59 6.36 3.71
CA VAL A 134 -29.44 5.15 3.67
C VAL A 134 -29.01 4.35 2.46
N GLY A 135 -28.54 3.12 2.71
CA GLY A 135 -28.17 2.21 1.64
C GLY A 135 -29.33 1.90 0.68
N ALA A 136 -29.01 1.36 -0.50
CA ALA A 136 -30.01 0.92 -1.45
C ALA A 136 -30.99 -0.07 -0.82
N ARG A 137 -32.23 -0.17 -1.33
CA ARG A 137 -33.17 -1.19 -0.82
C ARG A 137 -32.64 -2.59 -1.04
N PRO A 138 -32.74 -3.51 -0.07
CA PRO A 138 -32.07 -4.81 -0.07
C PRO A 138 -32.32 -5.64 -1.34
N GLN A 139 -33.56 -5.63 -1.84
CA GLN A 139 -33.90 -6.39 -3.03
C GLN A 139 -33.17 -5.96 -4.32
N PHE A 140 -32.61 -4.75 -4.34
CA PHE A 140 -31.87 -4.24 -5.50
C PHE A 140 -30.35 -4.40 -5.37
N VAL A 141 -29.86 -4.66 -4.16
CA VAL A 141 -28.41 -4.73 -3.87
C VAL A 141 -27.66 -5.71 -4.78
N PRO A 142 -28.09 -6.97 -4.98
CA PRO A 142 -27.37 -7.88 -5.86
C PRO A 142 -27.24 -7.34 -7.29
N GLY A 143 -28.37 -6.89 -7.88
CA GLY A 143 -28.35 -6.34 -9.23
C GLY A 143 -27.52 -5.06 -9.37
N LEU A 144 -27.53 -4.19 -8.37
CA LEU A 144 -26.69 -2.96 -8.38
C LEU A 144 -25.20 -3.28 -8.35
N VAL A 145 -24.76 -4.28 -7.56
CA VAL A 145 -23.36 -4.71 -7.54
C VAL A 145 -22.97 -5.38 -8.84
N GLU A 146 -23.83 -6.25 -9.39
CA GLU A 146 -23.61 -6.87 -10.72
C GLU A 146 -23.47 -5.81 -11.81
N ASP A 147 -24.37 -4.84 -11.85
CA ASP A 147 -24.34 -3.72 -12.81
C ASP A 147 -23.10 -2.86 -12.67
N LEU A 148 -22.67 -2.58 -11.42
CA LEU A 148 -21.46 -1.82 -11.12
C LEU A 148 -20.22 -2.53 -11.65
N PHE A 149 -20.08 -3.82 -11.37
CA PHE A 149 -18.92 -4.60 -11.81
C PHE A 149 -18.92 -4.81 -13.33
N ALA A 150 -20.10 -5.05 -13.93
CA ALA A 150 -20.21 -5.12 -15.39
C ALA A 150 -19.84 -3.79 -16.06
N TRP A 151 -20.28 -2.66 -15.51
CA TRP A 151 -19.87 -1.33 -15.95
C TRP A 151 -18.36 -1.14 -15.82
N ALA A 152 -17.79 -1.44 -14.66
CA ALA A 152 -16.36 -1.23 -14.39
C ALA A 152 -15.48 -2.11 -15.30
N LYS A 153 -15.89 -3.36 -15.56
CA LYS A 153 -15.19 -4.29 -16.46
C LYS A 153 -15.15 -3.80 -17.90
N ASN A 154 -16.24 -3.19 -18.37
CA ASN A 154 -16.39 -2.74 -19.75
C ASN A 154 -16.06 -1.26 -19.99
N SER A 155 -15.67 -0.54 -18.93
CA SER A 155 -15.34 0.89 -19.01
C SER A 155 -13.91 1.09 -19.50
N ASP A 156 -13.71 2.01 -20.43
CA ASP A 156 -12.40 2.46 -20.93
C ASP A 156 -11.72 3.49 -20.01
N LEU A 157 -12.33 3.83 -18.87
CA LEU A 157 -11.72 4.72 -17.89
C LEU A 157 -10.44 4.11 -17.33
N LEU A 158 -9.45 4.97 -17.04
CA LEU A 158 -8.24 4.56 -16.32
C LEU A 158 -8.62 3.92 -14.99
N ASP A 159 -7.98 2.80 -14.65
CA ASP A 159 -8.24 2.06 -13.41
C ASP A 159 -8.04 2.93 -12.17
N LEU A 160 -7.17 3.95 -12.25
CA LEU A 160 -6.98 4.95 -11.20
C LEU A 160 -8.28 5.67 -10.83
N VAL A 161 -9.03 6.18 -11.82
CA VAL A 161 -10.33 6.85 -11.62
C VAL A 161 -11.43 5.82 -11.36
N LYS A 162 -11.42 4.73 -12.14
CA LYS A 162 -12.40 3.64 -12.02
C LYS A 162 -12.44 3.05 -10.62
N SER A 163 -11.29 2.83 -9.99
CA SER A 163 -11.20 2.31 -8.63
C SER A 163 -11.87 3.23 -7.60
N CYS A 164 -11.69 4.55 -7.75
CA CYS A 164 -12.34 5.54 -6.89
C CYS A 164 -13.88 5.53 -7.09
N LEU A 165 -14.34 5.41 -8.33
CA LEU A 165 -15.78 5.36 -8.64
C LEU A 165 -16.42 4.07 -8.10
N VAL A 166 -15.77 2.92 -8.26
CA VAL A 166 -16.26 1.65 -7.69
C VAL A 166 -16.30 1.73 -6.16
N HIS A 167 -15.27 2.30 -5.52
CA HIS A 167 -15.26 2.50 -4.07
C HIS A 167 -16.46 3.38 -3.63
N PHE A 168 -16.65 4.53 -4.29
CA PHE A 168 -17.78 5.41 -4.00
C PHE A 168 -19.13 4.70 -4.13
N GLU A 169 -19.36 4.04 -5.26
CA GLU A 169 -20.64 3.35 -5.50
C GLU A 169 -20.89 2.21 -4.51
N LEU A 170 -19.85 1.47 -4.10
CA LEU A 170 -19.99 0.45 -3.06
C LEU A 170 -20.38 1.05 -1.71
N GLU A 171 -19.84 2.23 -1.35
CA GLU A 171 -20.26 2.95 -0.14
C GLU A 171 -21.72 3.44 -0.22
N ILE A 172 -22.18 3.84 -1.41
CA ILE A 172 -23.56 4.28 -1.64
C ILE A 172 -24.55 3.10 -1.65
N ILE A 173 -24.22 2.02 -2.35
CA ILE A 173 -25.04 0.79 -2.38
C ILE A 173 -25.14 0.19 -0.98
N HIS A 174 -24.03 0.20 -0.24
CA HIS A 174 -23.89 -0.34 1.12
C HIS A 174 -24.35 -1.80 1.21
N PRO A 175 -23.68 -2.72 0.50
CA PRO A 175 -24.22 -4.05 0.19
C PRO A 175 -24.33 -5.01 1.38
N PHE A 176 -23.64 -4.76 2.50
CA PHE A 176 -23.56 -5.67 3.64
C PHE A 176 -24.16 -5.08 4.92
N GLU A 177 -24.43 -5.94 5.91
CA GLU A 177 -24.89 -5.50 7.24
C GLU A 177 -23.77 -4.75 8.00
N ASP A 178 -22.52 -5.16 7.83
CA ASP A 178 -21.31 -4.54 8.40
C ASP A 178 -20.13 -4.79 7.46
N GLY A 179 -19.04 -4.02 7.60
CA GLY A 179 -17.81 -4.21 6.85
C GLY A 179 -17.77 -3.49 5.49
N ASN A 180 -18.77 -2.69 5.13
CA ASN A 180 -18.82 -2.00 3.84
C ASN A 180 -17.60 -1.11 3.61
N GLY A 181 -17.23 -0.26 4.55
CA GLY A 181 -16.04 0.61 4.41
C GLY A 181 -14.73 -0.16 4.28
N ARG A 182 -14.58 -1.28 5.00
CA ARG A 182 -13.40 -2.16 4.85
C ARG A 182 -13.36 -2.78 3.45
N MET A 183 -14.50 -3.22 2.95
CA MET A 183 -14.64 -3.77 1.61
C MET A 183 -14.37 -2.73 0.53
N GLY A 184 -14.94 -1.53 0.63
CA GLY A 184 -14.73 -0.45 -0.34
C GLY A 184 -13.24 -0.09 -0.51
N ARG A 185 -12.52 0.10 0.60
CA ARG A 185 -11.08 0.39 0.60
C ARG A 185 -10.25 -0.77 0.05
N LEU A 186 -10.50 -1.98 0.52
CA LEU A 186 -9.78 -3.18 0.06
C LEU A 186 -10.02 -3.43 -1.44
N TRP A 187 -11.27 -3.26 -1.90
CA TRP A 187 -11.63 -3.48 -3.29
C TRP A 187 -11.03 -2.43 -4.22
N GLN A 188 -10.94 -1.18 -3.76
CA GLN A 188 -10.20 -0.15 -4.49
C GLN A 188 -8.73 -0.53 -4.66
N SER A 189 -8.07 -0.98 -3.60
CA SER A 189 -6.66 -1.41 -3.66
C SER A 189 -6.48 -2.60 -4.60
N LEU A 190 -7.42 -3.55 -4.64
CA LEU A 190 -7.43 -4.66 -5.59
C LEU A 190 -7.51 -4.16 -7.06
N ILE A 191 -8.44 -3.26 -7.38
CA ILE A 191 -8.57 -2.71 -8.73
C ILE A 191 -7.28 -1.97 -9.14
N LEU A 192 -6.75 -1.13 -8.25
CA LEU A 192 -5.49 -0.41 -8.48
C LEU A 192 -4.30 -1.35 -8.71
N SER A 193 -4.25 -2.49 -8.02
CA SER A 193 -3.18 -3.48 -8.17
C SER A 193 -3.16 -4.13 -9.56
N ARG A 194 -4.30 -4.18 -10.26
CA ARG A 194 -4.39 -4.67 -11.64
C ARG A 194 -3.77 -3.69 -12.63
N TRP A 195 -3.83 -2.41 -12.33
CA TRP A 195 -3.16 -1.38 -13.11
C TRP A 195 -1.67 -1.30 -12.81
N ASN A 196 -1.31 -1.30 -11.51
CA ASN A 196 0.09 -1.28 -11.09
C ASN A 196 0.26 -2.12 -9.81
N PRO A 197 1.06 -3.23 -9.83
CA PRO A 197 1.26 -4.12 -8.69
C PRO A 197 1.80 -3.45 -7.43
N LEU A 198 2.35 -2.22 -7.52
CA LEU A 198 2.76 -1.44 -6.37
C LEU A 198 1.62 -1.22 -5.38
N PHE A 199 0.39 -1.06 -5.88
CA PHE A 199 -0.78 -0.80 -5.06
C PHE A 199 -1.17 -1.95 -4.11
N GLU A 200 -0.65 -3.16 -4.30
CA GLU A 200 -0.78 -4.21 -3.28
C GLU A 200 -0.13 -3.82 -1.94
N TRP A 201 0.87 -2.94 -1.98
CA TRP A 201 1.75 -2.65 -0.85
C TRP A 201 1.72 -1.18 -0.41
N LEU A 202 0.92 -0.35 -1.06
CA LEU A 202 0.75 1.05 -0.69
C LEU A 202 -0.27 1.18 0.45
N PRO A 203 0.09 1.80 1.59
CA PRO A 203 -0.81 1.94 2.73
C PRO A 203 -1.77 3.13 2.55
N ILE A 204 -2.61 3.08 1.50
CA ILE A 204 -3.59 4.14 1.16
C ILE A 204 -4.51 4.41 2.34
N GLU A 205 -4.89 3.36 3.06
CA GLU A 205 -5.77 3.44 4.23
C GLU A 205 -5.15 4.27 5.36
N SER A 206 -3.82 4.35 5.44
CA SER A 206 -3.15 5.18 6.45
C SER A 206 -3.39 6.67 6.21
N VAL A 207 -3.33 7.10 4.95
CA VAL A 207 -3.62 8.50 4.58
C VAL A 207 -5.11 8.80 4.69
N ILE A 208 -6.00 7.86 4.30
CA ILE A 208 -7.45 7.99 4.56
C ILE A 208 -7.71 8.16 6.06
N HIS A 209 -7.07 7.38 6.92
CA HIS A 209 -7.24 7.48 8.37
C HIS A 209 -6.74 8.84 8.90
N ALA A 210 -5.60 9.32 8.43
CA ALA A 210 -5.08 10.64 8.80
C ALA A 210 -6.04 11.78 8.39
N HIS A 211 -6.75 11.62 7.27
CA HIS A 211 -7.73 12.59 6.75
C HIS A 211 -9.18 12.08 6.87
N GLN A 212 -9.48 11.31 7.92
CA GLN A 212 -10.75 10.59 8.07
C GLN A 212 -12.00 11.50 7.96
N GLN A 213 -11.95 12.69 8.52
CA GLN A 213 -13.07 13.64 8.39
C GLN A 213 -13.26 14.09 6.93
N GLY A 214 -12.16 14.40 6.22
CA GLY A 214 -12.21 14.76 4.80
C GLY A 214 -12.78 13.64 3.93
N TYR A 215 -12.44 12.38 4.25
CA TYR A 215 -13.00 11.21 3.59
C TYR A 215 -14.53 11.13 3.73
N TYR A 216 -15.05 11.30 4.95
CA TYR A 216 -16.49 11.29 5.18
C TYR A 216 -17.19 12.51 4.58
N ASP A 217 -16.56 13.68 4.62
CA ASP A 217 -17.09 14.90 3.99
C ASP A 217 -17.19 14.74 2.47
N ALA A 218 -16.16 14.19 1.82
CA ALA A 218 -16.16 13.92 0.38
C ALA A 218 -17.26 12.92 -0.03
N LEU A 219 -17.45 11.84 0.76
CA LEU A 219 -18.56 10.90 0.57
C LEU A 219 -19.91 11.59 0.69
N ALA A 220 -20.12 12.38 1.76
CA ALA A 220 -21.39 13.06 2.02
C ALA A 220 -21.72 14.10 0.95
N ILE A 221 -20.75 14.92 0.53
CA ILE A 221 -20.92 15.93 -0.51
C ILE A 221 -21.28 15.26 -1.84
N SER A 222 -20.54 14.23 -2.22
CA SER A 222 -20.75 13.50 -3.48
C SER A 222 -22.09 12.77 -3.49
N ASN A 223 -22.47 12.13 -2.39
CA ASN A 223 -23.77 11.47 -2.24
C ASN A 223 -24.93 12.47 -2.38
N LYS A 224 -24.85 13.61 -1.70
CA LYS A 224 -25.87 14.67 -1.76
C LYS A 224 -26.02 15.25 -3.17
N ALA A 225 -24.90 15.40 -3.89
CA ALA A 225 -24.86 15.90 -5.26
C ALA A 225 -25.29 14.86 -6.29
N ASN A 226 -25.34 13.57 -5.92
CA ASN A 226 -25.41 12.45 -6.85
C ASN A 226 -24.33 12.54 -7.96
N ASP A 227 -23.12 12.93 -7.54
CA ASP A 227 -21.97 13.15 -8.42
C ASP A 227 -20.67 12.84 -7.64
N ALA A 228 -19.90 11.87 -8.13
CA ALA A 228 -18.72 11.36 -7.44
C ALA A 228 -17.46 12.24 -7.59
N THR A 229 -17.53 13.37 -8.29
CA THR A 229 -16.36 14.21 -8.64
C THR A 229 -15.52 14.56 -7.42
N VAL A 230 -16.16 15.07 -6.35
CA VAL A 230 -15.45 15.49 -5.12
C VAL A 230 -14.77 14.30 -4.43
N PHE A 231 -15.43 13.14 -4.39
CA PHE A 231 -14.84 11.94 -3.82
C PHE A 231 -13.65 11.43 -4.63
N VAL A 232 -13.76 11.44 -5.96
CA VAL A 232 -12.64 11.04 -6.85
C VAL A 232 -11.45 11.97 -6.66
N GLU A 233 -11.67 13.30 -6.62
CA GLU A 233 -10.60 14.26 -6.37
C GLU A 233 -9.89 13.99 -5.03
N PHE A 234 -10.68 13.80 -3.96
CA PHE A 234 -10.14 13.48 -2.63
C PHE A 234 -9.30 12.18 -2.67
N MET A 235 -9.82 11.12 -3.27
CA MET A 235 -9.08 9.84 -3.33
C MET A 235 -7.82 9.93 -4.17
N LEU A 236 -7.80 10.72 -5.25
CA LEU A 236 -6.58 10.97 -6.02
C LEU A 236 -5.53 11.75 -5.21
N GLU A 237 -5.94 12.72 -4.37
CA GLU A 237 -5.04 13.40 -3.44
C GLU A 237 -4.45 12.42 -2.42
N VAL A 238 -5.27 11.56 -1.83
CA VAL A 238 -4.84 10.50 -0.91
C VAL A 238 -3.82 9.56 -1.56
N ILE A 239 -4.07 9.12 -2.78
CA ILE A 239 -3.15 8.24 -3.52
C ILE A 239 -1.81 8.94 -3.78
N LEU A 240 -1.84 10.21 -4.20
CA LEU A 240 -0.63 11.00 -4.42
C LEU A 240 0.18 11.15 -3.14
N GLU A 241 -0.45 11.57 -2.03
CA GLU A 241 0.18 11.74 -0.72
C GLU A 241 0.79 10.41 -0.23
N THR A 242 0.08 9.29 -0.40
CA THR A 242 0.61 7.96 -0.05
C THR A 242 1.91 7.63 -0.80
N LEU A 243 1.96 7.94 -2.09
CA LEU A 243 3.16 7.73 -2.90
C LEU A 243 4.32 8.62 -2.44
N GLU A 244 4.04 9.87 -2.09
CA GLU A 244 5.03 10.82 -1.58
C GLU A 244 5.59 10.38 -0.21
N GLU A 245 4.72 9.95 0.72
CA GLU A 245 5.14 9.44 2.04
C GLU A 245 6.04 8.21 1.92
N VAL A 246 5.66 7.24 1.11
CA VAL A 246 6.47 6.02 0.91
C VAL A 246 7.83 6.36 0.32
N LYS A 247 7.92 7.34 -0.58
CA LYS A 247 9.20 7.82 -1.12
C LYS A 247 10.10 8.44 -0.05
N VAL A 248 9.53 9.23 0.86
CA VAL A 248 10.28 9.81 1.98
C VAL A 248 10.79 8.72 2.92
N GLN A 249 9.96 7.74 3.23
CA GLN A 249 10.33 6.61 4.09
C GLN A 249 11.47 5.78 3.47
N GLU A 250 11.42 5.47 2.19
CA GLU A 250 12.51 4.78 1.48
C GLU A 250 13.84 5.53 1.61
N ARG A 251 13.83 6.85 1.42
CA ARG A 251 15.04 7.67 1.59
C ARG A 251 15.59 7.64 3.01
N ILE A 252 14.72 7.68 4.02
CA ILE A 252 15.13 7.63 5.43
C ILE A 252 15.75 6.26 5.74
N GLU A 253 15.19 5.18 5.26
CA GLU A 253 15.70 3.82 5.45
C GLU A 253 17.05 3.62 4.76
N GLU A 254 17.22 4.08 3.51
CA GLU A 254 18.50 4.06 2.81
C GLU A 254 19.59 4.83 3.57
N VAL A 255 19.26 6.03 4.07
CA VAL A 255 20.17 6.84 4.87
C VAL A 255 20.48 6.14 6.19
N SER A 256 19.47 5.57 6.87
CA SER A 256 19.62 4.88 8.14
C SER A 256 20.42 3.58 8.01
N ALA A 257 20.17 2.78 6.98
CA ALA A 257 20.94 1.57 6.69
C ALA A 257 22.42 1.90 6.45
N ASN A 258 22.70 2.92 5.64
CA ASN A 258 24.07 3.41 5.45
C ASN A 258 24.68 3.94 6.77
N TYR A 259 23.90 4.60 7.61
CA TYR A 259 24.36 5.11 8.90
C TYR A 259 24.65 3.99 9.92
N VAL A 260 23.92 2.89 9.89
CA VAL A 260 24.13 1.74 10.81
C VAL A 260 25.32 0.88 10.37
N ILE A 261 25.56 0.73 9.09
CA ILE A 261 26.67 -0.08 8.56
C ILE A 261 28.01 0.68 8.63
N LEU A 262 28.03 1.97 8.25
CA LEU A 262 29.24 2.80 8.27
C LEU A 262 29.88 2.96 9.67
N PRO A 263 29.12 3.16 10.78
CA PRO A 263 29.68 3.17 12.12
C PRO A 263 30.30 1.86 12.57
N SER A 264 29.90 0.72 12.00
CA SER A 264 30.51 -0.59 12.31
C SER A 264 31.87 -0.80 11.68
N LEU A 265 32.21 0.01 10.67
CA LEU A 265 33.54 0.00 10.05
C LEU A 265 34.55 0.74 10.92
N LYS A 266 35.78 0.19 11.01
CA LYS A 266 36.90 0.90 11.60
C LYS A 266 37.23 2.18 10.81
N PRO A 267 37.83 3.22 11.45
CA PRO A 267 38.09 4.49 10.78
C PRO A 267 38.79 4.34 9.41
N LYS A 268 39.79 3.46 9.32
CA LYS A 268 40.53 3.22 8.05
C LYS A 268 39.67 2.47 7.01
N GLU A 269 38.81 1.58 7.42
CA GLU A 269 37.88 0.86 6.54
C GLU A 269 36.85 1.82 5.95
N ARG A 270 36.36 2.78 6.75
CA ARG A 270 35.45 3.84 6.30
C ARG A 270 36.11 4.76 5.29
N GLU A 271 37.33 5.24 5.58
CA GLU A 271 38.10 6.08 4.65
C GLU A 271 38.28 5.39 3.28
N VAL A 272 38.63 4.11 3.28
CA VAL A 272 38.78 3.31 2.04
C VAL A 272 37.44 3.13 1.33
N PHE A 273 36.36 2.89 2.09
CA PHE A 273 35.04 2.76 1.50
C PHE A 273 34.59 4.05 0.81
N GLU A 274 34.76 5.23 1.43
CA GLU A 274 34.39 6.51 0.82
C GLU A 274 35.17 6.77 -0.48
N GLN A 275 36.47 6.42 -0.55
CA GLN A 275 37.24 6.53 -1.78
C GLN A 275 36.70 5.60 -2.87
N VAL A 276 36.42 4.35 -2.54
CA VAL A 276 35.86 3.35 -3.46
C VAL A 276 34.46 3.76 -3.91
N LYS A 277 33.63 4.27 -3.03
CA LYS A 277 32.27 4.74 -3.33
C LYS A 277 32.30 5.88 -4.33
N ALA A 278 33.10 6.92 -4.09
CA ALA A 278 33.24 8.05 -5.00
C ALA A 278 33.68 7.62 -6.42
N TYR A 279 34.58 6.65 -6.50
CA TYR A 279 35.01 6.08 -7.78
C TYR A 279 33.86 5.32 -8.47
N LEU A 280 33.10 4.51 -7.72
CA LEU A 280 31.99 3.72 -8.24
C LEU A 280 30.81 4.57 -8.72
N GLU A 281 30.55 5.69 -8.06
CA GLU A 281 29.55 6.67 -8.48
C GLU A 281 29.87 7.28 -9.86
N GLN A 282 31.15 7.40 -10.18
CA GLN A 282 31.62 7.95 -11.46
C GLN A 282 31.77 6.89 -12.56
N TYR A 283 32.28 5.69 -12.24
CA TYR A 283 32.71 4.68 -13.21
C TYR A 283 31.89 3.38 -13.18
N GLY A 284 30.96 3.23 -12.24
CA GLY A 284 30.03 2.10 -12.11
C GLY A 284 30.60 0.81 -11.55
N ASN A 285 31.90 0.50 -11.81
CA ASN A 285 32.56 -0.70 -11.29
C ASN A 285 34.03 -0.47 -11.00
N ILE A 286 34.62 -1.28 -10.11
CA ILE A 286 36.03 -1.22 -9.74
C ILE A 286 36.60 -2.63 -9.59
N GLY A 287 37.79 -2.85 -10.16
CA GLY A 287 38.58 -4.06 -9.94
C GLY A 287 39.60 -3.89 -8.82
N ASN A 288 40.25 -5.01 -8.44
CA ASN A 288 41.24 -4.97 -7.37
C ASN A 288 42.44 -4.06 -7.70
N GLN A 289 42.89 -4.03 -8.98
CA GLN A 289 43.99 -3.19 -9.41
C GLN A 289 43.65 -1.69 -9.33
N GLN A 290 42.50 -1.29 -9.85
CA GLN A 290 42.05 0.10 -9.77
C GLN A 290 41.89 0.55 -8.32
N ALA A 291 41.36 -0.33 -7.45
CA ALA A 291 41.24 -0.02 -6.04
C ALA A 291 42.58 0.11 -5.30
N GLN A 292 43.63 -0.62 -5.75
CA GLN A 292 45.00 -0.41 -5.26
C GLN A 292 45.55 0.95 -5.67
N GLU A 293 45.39 1.29 -6.93
CA GLU A 293 45.83 2.59 -7.47
C GLU A 293 45.12 3.74 -6.80
N LEU A 294 43.80 3.60 -6.57
CA LEU A 294 42.97 4.59 -5.90
C LEU A 294 43.36 4.80 -4.42
N THR A 295 43.59 3.72 -3.67
CA THR A 295 43.76 3.77 -2.21
C THR A 295 45.21 3.76 -1.75
N GLY A 296 46.18 3.45 -2.64
CA GLY A 296 47.60 3.26 -2.31
C GLY A 296 47.88 2.05 -1.43
N LEU A 297 46.92 1.14 -1.27
CA LEU A 297 47.05 -0.03 -0.40
C LEU A 297 47.52 -1.27 -1.14
N SER A 298 48.09 -2.23 -0.41
CA SER A 298 48.53 -3.51 -1.00
C SER A 298 47.33 -4.33 -1.54
N ALA A 299 47.59 -5.17 -2.56
CA ALA A 299 46.60 -6.06 -3.15
C ALA A 299 45.84 -6.93 -2.11
N ALA A 300 46.55 -7.42 -1.12
CA ALA A 300 45.97 -8.23 -0.05
C ALA A 300 45.01 -7.41 0.87
N THR A 301 45.40 -6.18 1.19
CA THR A 301 44.63 -5.28 2.03
C THR A 301 43.37 -4.83 1.29
N VAL A 302 43.47 -4.42 0.03
CA VAL A 302 42.36 -4.02 -0.83
C VAL A 302 41.35 -5.17 -0.96
N ARG A 303 41.82 -6.37 -1.26
CA ARG A 303 40.97 -7.56 -1.38
C ARG A 303 40.21 -7.85 -0.10
N ARG A 304 40.86 -7.69 1.08
CA ARG A 304 40.21 -7.86 2.37
C ARG A 304 39.11 -6.82 2.58
N TYR A 305 39.36 -5.56 2.27
CA TYR A 305 38.38 -4.49 2.41
C TYR A 305 37.21 -4.63 1.43
N LEU A 306 37.46 -4.89 0.15
CA LEU A 306 36.40 -5.13 -0.81
C LEU A 306 35.53 -6.34 -0.44
N SER A 307 36.16 -7.42 0.09
CA SER A 307 35.41 -8.58 0.61
C SER A 307 34.61 -8.25 1.85
N LEU A 308 35.12 -7.42 2.75
CA LEU A 308 34.39 -6.92 3.92
C LEU A 308 33.17 -6.09 3.46
N PHE A 309 33.35 -5.17 2.54
CA PHE A 309 32.26 -4.33 2.00
C PHE A 309 31.17 -5.15 1.31
N VAL A 310 31.53 -6.21 0.61
CA VAL A 310 30.55 -7.18 0.07
C VAL A 310 29.83 -7.92 1.20
N LYS A 311 30.56 -8.38 2.22
CA LYS A 311 29.98 -9.11 3.37
C LYS A 311 28.97 -8.27 4.17
N VAL A 312 29.23 -6.97 4.29
CA VAL A 312 28.34 -6.04 4.98
C VAL A 312 27.29 -5.37 4.05
N GLY A 313 27.20 -5.81 2.80
CA GLY A 313 26.17 -5.33 1.86
C GLY A 313 26.45 -3.99 1.19
N LEU A 314 27.59 -3.34 1.47
CA LEU A 314 27.96 -2.05 0.85
C LEU A 314 28.35 -2.17 -0.63
N LEU A 315 28.88 -3.33 -1.02
CA LEU A 315 29.23 -3.64 -2.40
C LEU A 315 28.62 -4.98 -2.85
N THR A 316 28.40 -5.10 -4.14
CA THR A 316 28.19 -6.39 -4.82
C THR A 316 29.40 -6.77 -5.64
N SER A 317 29.56 -8.05 -5.97
CA SER A 317 30.67 -8.50 -6.78
C SER A 317 30.22 -9.43 -7.89
N ASN A 318 30.79 -9.26 -9.09
CA ASN A 318 30.54 -10.09 -10.26
C ASN A 318 31.87 -10.61 -10.83
N GLY A 319 31.87 -11.83 -11.38
CA GLY A 319 33.06 -12.47 -11.95
C GLY A 319 33.87 -13.32 -10.97
N SER A 320 34.85 -14.09 -11.47
CA SER A 320 35.71 -15.00 -10.70
C SER A 320 37.17 -14.55 -10.67
N THR A 321 37.84 -14.81 -9.56
CA THR A 321 39.25 -14.61 -9.17
C THR A 321 40.08 -13.50 -9.86
N LYS A 322 40.41 -13.58 -11.13
CA LYS A 322 41.27 -12.60 -11.82
C LYS A 322 40.51 -11.45 -12.51
N GLY A 323 39.19 -11.58 -12.68
CA GLY A 323 38.33 -10.59 -13.33
C GLY A 323 37.19 -10.12 -12.42
N LYS A 324 37.32 -10.25 -11.09
CA LYS A 324 36.29 -9.87 -10.15
C LYS A 324 36.11 -8.36 -10.10
N LEU A 325 34.94 -7.89 -10.47
CA LEU A 325 34.52 -6.50 -10.43
C LEU A 325 33.54 -6.29 -9.26
N TYR A 326 33.59 -5.12 -8.67
CA TYR A 326 32.74 -4.69 -7.58
C TYR A 326 31.96 -3.47 -8.02
N SER A 327 30.70 -3.39 -7.64
CA SER A 327 29.79 -2.26 -7.83
C SER A 327 29.11 -1.92 -6.51
N LEU A 328 28.50 -0.75 -6.41
CA LEU A 328 27.72 -0.40 -5.24
C LEU A 328 26.66 -1.46 -5.00
N GLY A 329 26.51 -1.89 -3.76
CA GLY A 329 25.43 -2.77 -3.36
C GLY A 329 24.12 -2.11 -3.73
N SER A 330 23.18 -2.88 -4.28
CA SER A 330 21.78 -2.42 -4.37
C SER A 330 21.26 -2.41 -2.94
N THR A 331 21.32 -1.24 -2.30
CA THR A 331 20.57 -0.99 -1.04
C THR A 331 19.10 -1.00 -1.30
#